data_78966cd4407715c40a5b39c8c07572b1
#
_entry.id   78966cd4407715c40a5b39c8c07572b1
#
_cell.length_a   1.000
_cell.length_b   1.000
_cell.length_c   1.000
_cell.angle_alpha   90.00
_cell.angle_beta   90.00
_cell.angle_gamma   90.00
#
_symmetry.space_group_name_H-M   'P 1'
#
loop_
_entity.id
_entity.type
_entity.pdbx_description
1 polymer ?
#
loop_
_entity_poly.entity_id
_entity_poly.type
_entity_poly.pdbx_seq_one_letter_code
_entity_poly.pdbx_strand_id
1 'polypeptide(L)'
;MKTMDLLDSFENIRNEYIMEAQDMKKHYGRKSPASRVKFMLLAAIIAVSLLLVTAFAAMNYLGMQEITQDTPYEVPSEASPYIETQSAQATTTEDWSCTMLESLFDSASFTISVGISGGDKYVVVPQYCSAGDDVSEIGLPSGQTLGDYAAQQGKTLLYVGAGIQDRDKLGIPTTAQFYKSQSDSEMTIVETGQKSTDVSVTEGTCSVSARVDGQKDVTRVELPFTVKEAAGDVLVYKAEGANEVAGIRTNSFRVYQSPAGNSIVFDQEYAMGEYPEALKELKRMDIDGISYSESGSMENEEGKPETRWSNVKGTFGDTLTLRFINWDNEVMGSVVFHRQK
;
A
#
# COMPACT_ATOMS: atom_id res chain seq x y z
N MET A 1 1.70 21.05 2.01
CA MET A 1 2.88 21.93 1.71
C MET A 1 2.40 23.10 0.85
N LYS A 2 2.61 24.33 1.25
CA LYS A 2 2.13 25.48 0.45
C LYS A 2 3.03 25.61 -0.78
N THR A 3 2.46 25.95 -1.93
CA THR A 3 3.16 26.14 -3.23
C THR A 3 4.38 27.10 -3.13
N MET A 4 4.37 27.99 -2.14
CA MET A 4 5.47 28.92 -1.86
C MET A 4 6.73 28.21 -1.32
N ASP A 5 6.58 27.19 -0.46
CA ASP A 5 7.73 26.50 0.13
C ASP A 5 8.49 25.66 -0.93
N LEU A 6 7.79 25.23 -1.97
CA LEU A 6 8.41 24.50 -3.09
C LEU A 6 9.24 25.44 -3.99
N LEU A 7 8.75 26.66 -4.25
CA LEU A 7 9.46 27.67 -5.04
C LEU A 7 10.73 28.15 -4.34
N ASP A 8 10.69 28.36 -3.02
CA ASP A 8 11.87 28.76 -2.22
C ASP A 8 12.92 27.65 -2.19
N SER A 9 12.52 26.38 -2.18
CA SER A 9 13.42 25.23 -2.28
C SER A 9 14.12 25.19 -3.64
N PHE A 10 13.42 25.49 -4.73
CA PHE A 10 14.02 25.56 -6.08
C PHE A 10 14.96 26.76 -6.26
N GLU A 11 14.68 27.89 -5.64
CA GLU A 11 15.55 29.06 -5.69
C GLU A 11 16.88 28.83 -4.99
N ASN A 12 16.89 28.16 -3.85
CA ASN A 12 18.09 27.76 -3.12
C ASN A 12 18.93 26.74 -3.91
N ILE A 13 18.33 25.70 -4.49
CA ILE A 13 19.02 24.72 -5.33
C ILE A 13 19.64 25.40 -6.55
N ARG A 14 18.91 26.31 -7.19
CA ARG A 14 19.41 27.04 -8.37
C ARG A 14 20.62 27.91 -8.07
N ASN A 15 20.66 28.58 -6.95
CA ASN A 15 21.75 29.45 -6.55
C ASN A 15 23.01 28.67 -6.16
N GLU A 16 22.87 27.56 -5.47
CA GLU A 16 23.96 26.69 -5.08
C GLU A 16 24.67 26.05 -6.31
N TYR A 17 23.94 25.53 -7.25
CA TYR A 17 24.48 24.98 -8.50
C TYR A 17 25.10 26.03 -9.42
N ILE A 18 24.57 27.28 -9.41
CA ILE A 18 25.16 28.37 -10.20
C ILE A 18 26.52 28.80 -9.60
N MET A 19 26.61 28.85 -8.27
CA MET A 19 27.87 29.18 -7.59
C MET A 19 28.92 28.08 -7.80
N GLU A 20 28.56 26.81 -7.68
CA GLU A 20 29.43 25.68 -7.91
C GLU A 20 29.90 25.58 -9.37
N ALA A 21 29.04 25.89 -10.33
CA ALA A 21 29.38 25.97 -11.75
C ALA A 21 30.31 27.15 -12.07
N GLN A 22 30.24 28.27 -11.31
CA GLN A 22 31.10 29.41 -11.46
C GLN A 22 32.48 29.15 -10.85
N ASP A 23 32.58 28.44 -9.74
CA ASP A 23 33.87 28.04 -9.13
C ASP A 23 34.60 26.97 -9.95
N MET A 24 33.86 26.03 -10.55
CA MET A 24 34.47 25.08 -11.50
C MET A 24 35.01 25.75 -12.76
N LYS A 25 34.44 26.86 -13.19
CA LYS A 25 34.98 27.64 -14.31
C LYS A 25 36.33 28.28 -14.04
N LYS A 26 36.66 28.58 -12.78
CA LYS A 26 37.96 29.16 -12.35
C LYS A 26 39.07 28.12 -12.27
N HIS A 27 38.76 26.84 -12.07
CA HIS A 27 39.76 25.79 -11.82
C HIS A 27 40.11 24.91 -13.02
N TYR A 28 39.38 25.00 -14.13
CA TYR A 28 39.63 24.18 -15.32
C TYR A 28 40.09 25.02 -16.52
N GLY A 29 41.41 25.23 -16.60
CA GLY A 29 42.08 25.70 -17.80
C GLY A 29 41.81 24.75 -18.98
N ARG A 30 41.60 25.33 -20.16
CA ARG A 30 41.39 24.77 -21.53
C ARG A 30 41.45 23.24 -21.62
N LYS A 31 40.31 22.58 -21.55
CA LYS A 31 40.16 21.16 -21.91
C LYS A 31 39.67 21.00 -23.35
N SER A 32 40.09 19.91 -23.97
CA SER A 32 39.85 19.56 -25.37
C SER A 32 38.35 19.54 -25.77
N PRO A 33 37.99 19.76 -27.05
CA PRO A 33 36.61 19.79 -27.52
C PRO A 33 35.80 18.50 -27.18
N ALA A 34 36.45 17.34 -27.12
CA ALA A 34 35.84 16.07 -26.73
C ALA A 34 35.30 16.04 -25.27
N SER A 35 35.94 16.80 -24.35
CA SER A 35 35.50 16.94 -22.97
C SER A 35 34.23 17.79 -22.83
N ARG A 36 34.08 18.81 -23.71
CA ARG A 36 32.89 19.68 -23.73
C ARG A 36 31.65 18.94 -24.20
N VAL A 37 31.80 18.06 -25.21
CA VAL A 37 30.67 17.23 -25.72
C VAL A 37 30.19 16.25 -24.66
N LYS A 38 31.10 15.59 -23.92
CA LYS A 38 30.73 14.69 -22.81
C LYS A 38 30.03 15.43 -21.67
N PHE A 39 30.45 16.65 -21.36
CA PHE A 39 29.82 17.47 -20.33
C PHE A 39 28.43 17.97 -20.76
N MET A 40 28.26 18.36 -22.02
CA MET A 40 26.96 18.74 -22.57
C MET A 40 26.01 17.54 -22.61
N LEU A 41 26.51 16.35 -22.93
CA LEU A 41 25.70 15.12 -22.92
C LEU A 41 25.25 14.75 -21.50
N LEU A 42 26.15 14.85 -20.52
CA LEU A 42 25.81 14.62 -19.11
C LEU A 42 24.80 15.65 -18.61
N ALA A 43 25.00 16.92 -18.90
CA ALA A 43 24.07 18.00 -18.54
C ALA A 43 22.72 17.84 -19.23
N ALA A 44 22.67 17.36 -20.48
CA ALA A 44 21.43 17.05 -21.18
C ALA A 44 20.71 15.85 -20.57
N ILE A 45 21.43 14.80 -20.17
CA ILE A 45 20.85 13.64 -19.48
C ILE A 45 20.27 14.06 -18.12
N ILE A 46 21.00 14.88 -17.35
CA ILE A 46 20.50 15.40 -16.06
C ILE A 46 19.30 16.32 -16.28
N ALA A 47 19.32 17.19 -17.30
CA ALA A 47 18.18 18.07 -17.61
C ALA A 47 16.95 17.28 -18.08
N VAL A 48 17.14 16.24 -18.88
CA VAL A 48 16.03 15.34 -19.31
C VAL A 48 15.52 14.53 -18.12
N SER A 49 16.38 14.05 -17.22
CA SER A 49 15.97 13.36 -16.00
C SER A 49 15.17 14.28 -15.08
N LEU A 50 15.61 15.54 -14.89
CA LEU A 50 14.91 16.55 -14.11
C LEU A 50 13.58 16.96 -14.77
N LEU A 51 13.51 17.05 -16.10
CA LEU A 51 12.27 17.33 -16.84
C LEU A 51 11.29 16.16 -16.76
N LEU A 52 11.76 14.93 -16.76
CA LEU A 52 10.92 13.76 -16.54
C LEU A 52 10.34 13.74 -15.11
N VAL A 53 11.15 14.04 -14.10
CA VAL A 53 10.68 14.15 -12.70
C VAL A 53 9.68 15.31 -12.53
N THR A 54 9.88 16.44 -13.20
CA THR A 54 8.94 17.58 -13.12
C THR A 54 7.69 17.38 -13.97
N ALA A 55 7.76 16.62 -15.06
CA ALA A 55 6.57 16.23 -15.85
C ALA A 55 5.67 15.26 -15.04
N PHE A 56 6.28 14.37 -14.24
CA PHE A 56 5.55 13.49 -13.34
C PHE A 56 4.92 14.25 -12.15
N ALA A 57 5.55 15.30 -11.63
CA ALA A 57 4.97 16.15 -10.59
C ALA A 57 3.80 17.01 -11.09
N ALA A 58 3.59 17.12 -12.41
CA ALA A 58 2.45 17.78 -13.03
C ALA A 58 1.29 16.84 -13.34
N MET A 59 1.46 15.51 -13.21
CA MET A 59 0.35 14.56 -13.20
C MET A 59 -0.44 14.78 -11.91
N ASN A 60 -1.77 14.83 -12.00
CA ASN A 60 -2.68 14.92 -10.87
C ASN A 60 -2.61 13.61 -10.06
N TYR A 61 -1.49 13.44 -9.35
CA TYR A 61 -1.22 12.26 -8.56
C TYR A 61 -2.14 12.24 -7.32
N LEU A 62 -2.90 11.19 -7.19
CA LEU A 62 -3.68 10.89 -6.00
C LEU A 62 -2.82 10.07 -5.03
N GLY A 63 -2.56 10.63 -3.84
CA GLY A 63 -1.86 9.92 -2.78
C GLY A 63 -2.65 8.73 -2.25
N MET A 64 -1.97 7.77 -1.62
CA MET A 64 -2.63 6.61 -1.02
C MET A 64 -3.71 7.01 -0.01
N GLN A 65 -3.54 8.12 0.72
CA GLN A 65 -4.53 8.63 1.66
C GLN A 65 -5.84 9.02 0.98
N GLU A 66 -5.76 9.66 -0.20
CA GLU A 66 -6.95 10.08 -0.95
C GLU A 66 -7.69 8.88 -1.56
N ILE A 67 -6.94 7.88 -2.05
CA ILE A 67 -7.51 6.67 -2.67
C ILE A 67 -8.16 5.77 -1.63
N THR A 68 -7.60 5.68 -0.43
CA THR A 68 -8.13 4.84 0.65
C THR A 68 -9.15 5.54 1.52
N GLN A 69 -9.38 6.85 1.32
CA GLN A 69 -10.38 7.61 2.06
C GLN A 69 -11.76 6.94 1.97
N ASP A 70 -12.48 6.91 3.09
CA ASP A 70 -13.81 6.29 3.22
C ASP A 70 -13.84 4.76 2.95
N THR A 71 -12.67 4.12 2.84
CA THR A 71 -12.58 2.66 2.76
C THR A 71 -12.29 2.05 4.13
N PRO A 72 -12.49 0.74 4.30
CA PRO A 72 -12.03 0.02 5.50
C PRO A 72 -10.52 0.09 5.76
N TYR A 73 -9.75 0.47 4.76
CA TYR A 73 -8.28 0.52 4.76
C TYR A 73 -7.73 1.95 4.70
N GLU A 74 -8.53 2.91 5.16
CA GLU A 74 -8.14 4.32 5.17
C GLU A 74 -6.79 4.53 5.86
N VAL A 75 -5.86 5.17 5.14
CA VAL A 75 -4.58 5.60 5.68
C VAL A 75 -4.77 6.92 6.44
N PRO A 76 -4.57 6.94 7.77
CA PRO A 76 -4.82 8.13 8.59
C PRO A 76 -3.94 9.31 8.20
N SER A 77 -4.42 10.54 8.44
CA SER A 77 -3.63 11.76 8.19
C SER A 77 -2.35 11.82 9.01
N GLU A 78 -2.35 11.23 10.20
CA GLU A 78 -1.21 11.11 11.11
C GLU A 78 -0.07 10.26 10.54
N ALA A 79 -0.38 9.40 9.57
CA ALA A 79 0.61 8.59 8.87
C ALA A 79 1.47 9.38 7.86
N SER A 80 1.04 10.59 7.44
CA SER A 80 1.73 11.40 6.41
C SER A 80 3.24 11.55 6.62
N PRO A 81 3.79 11.74 7.83
CA PRO A 81 5.23 11.84 8.05
C PRO A 81 6.03 10.54 7.80
N TYR A 82 5.32 9.41 7.71
CA TYR A 82 5.90 8.08 7.53
C TYR A 82 5.68 7.52 6.13
N ILE A 83 4.90 8.22 5.30
CA ILE A 83 4.73 7.86 3.89
C ILE A 83 6.01 8.24 3.16
N GLU A 84 6.69 7.24 2.60
CA GLU A 84 7.86 7.45 1.78
C GLU A 84 7.48 7.61 0.31
N THR A 85 7.83 8.74 -0.28
CA THR A 85 7.71 8.96 -1.72
C THR A 85 8.80 8.17 -2.44
N GLN A 86 8.39 7.39 -3.42
CA GLN A 86 9.25 6.56 -4.24
C GLN A 86 9.48 7.20 -5.61
N SER A 87 10.51 6.75 -6.34
CA SER A 87 10.84 7.29 -7.66
C SER A 87 11.22 6.22 -8.68
N ALA A 88 11.08 4.94 -8.32
CA ALA A 88 11.36 3.86 -9.26
C ALA A 88 10.35 3.86 -10.42
N GLN A 89 10.85 3.95 -11.64
CA GLN A 89 10.06 4.00 -12.86
C GLN A 89 10.51 2.94 -13.84
N ALA A 90 9.57 2.44 -14.63
CA ALA A 90 9.85 1.58 -15.76
C ALA A 90 8.93 1.91 -16.93
N THR A 91 9.51 1.95 -18.13
CA THR A 91 8.76 2.06 -19.39
C THR A 91 8.96 0.77 -20.18
N THR A 92 7.88 0.22 -20.70
CA THR A 92 7.92 -1.01 -21.49
C THR A 92 8.12 -0.74 -22.97
N THR A 93 8.45 -1.79 -23.72
CA THR A 93 8.49 -1.73 -25.20
C THR A 93 7.11 -1.59 -25.83
N GLU A 94 6.04 -1.78 -25.05
CA GLU A 94 4.64 -1.65 -25.47
C GLU A 94 4.10 -0.21 -25.29
N ASP A 95 4.98 0.74 -24.92
CA ASP A 95 4.69 2.16 -24.74
C ASP A 95 3.73 2.48 -23.57
N TRP A 96 3.64 1.62 -22.58
CA TRP A 96 3.07 1.95 -21.28
C TRP A 96 4.16 2.04 -20.21
N SER A 97 3.90 2.78 -19.16
CA SER A 97 4.87 2.98 -18.08
C SER A 97 4.21 2.82 -16.70
N CYS A 98 5.02 2.52 -15.72
CA CYS A 98 4.60 2.46 -14.33
C CYS A 98 5.64 3.10 -13.42
N THR A 99 5.16 3.60 -12.29
CA THR A 99 5.99 4.30 -11.28
C THR A 99 5.57 3.85 -9.90
N MET A 100 6.53 3.44 -9.09
CA MET A 100 6.32 3.29 -7.67
C MET A 100 6.17 4.68 -7.06
N LEU A 101 5.07 4.94 -6.36
CA LEU A 101 4.72 6.28 -5.91
C LEU A 101 4.99 6.46 -4.43
N GLU A 102 4.38 5.62 -3.59
CA GLU A 102 4.45 5.73 -2.15
C GLU A 102 4.54 4.36 -1.49
N SER A 103 5.17 4.32 -0.33
CA SER A 103 5.16 3.17 0.56
C SER A 103 4.96 3.62 2.00
N LEU A 104 4.17 2.86 2.75
CA LEU A 104 3.93 3.02 4.17
C LEU A 104 3.93 1.64 4.80
N PHE A 105 4.78 1.44 5.78
CA PHE A 105 4.87 0.20 6.54
C PHE A 105 4.91 0.51 8.03
N ASP A 106 4.24 -0.31 8.80
CA ASP A 106 4.40 -0.36 10.25
C ASP A 106 4.69 -1.79 10.72
N SER A 107 4.65 -2.02 12.03
CA SER A 107 4.94 -3.35 12.59
C SER A 107 3.92 -4.43 12.20
N ALA A 108 2.73 -4.08 11.74
CA ALA A 108 1.64 -5.05 11.51
C ALA A 108 0.95 -4.90 10.16
N SER A 109 1.15 -3.78 9.45
CA SER A 109 0.47 -3.47 8.19
C SER A 109 1.39 -2.83 7.15
N PHE A 110 0.92 -2.77 5.93
CA PHE A 110 1.58 -2.05 4.84
C PHE A 110 0.58 -1.45 3.87
N THR A 111 1.00 -0.41 3.18
CA THR A 111 0.31 0.17 2.04
C THR A 111 1.35 0.64 1.02
N ILE A 112 1.16 0.28 -0.23
CA ILE A 112 1.97 0.78 -1.36
C ILE A 112 1.06 1.36 -2.43
N SER A 113 1.57 2.31 -3.21
CA SER A 113 0.85 2.86 -4.35
C SER A 113 1.73 2.90 -5.60
N VAL A 114 1.12 2.61 -6.74
CA VAL A 114 1.75 2.53 -8.06
C VAL A 114 0.92 3.28 -9.08
N GLY A 115 1.55 4.20 -9.80
CA GLY A 115 0.95 4.88 -10.93
C GLY A 115 1.21 4.12 -12.23
N ILE A 116 0.20 4.02 -13.08
CA ILE A 116 0.27 3.40 -14.41
C ILE A 116 -0.15 4.44 -15.44
N SER A 117 0.61 4.55 -16.52
CA SER A 117 0.27 5.39 -17.68
C SER A 117 0.31 4.57 -18.97
N GLY A 118 -0.81 4.55 -19.67
CA GLY A 118 -0.97 3.94 -20.99
C GLY A 118 -0.68 4.89 -22.16
N GLY A 119 -0.36 6.16 -21.87
CA GLY A 119 -0.13 7.18 -22.88
C GLY A 119 -1.31 7.35 -23.84
N ASP A 120 -1.00 7.66 -25.10
CA ASP A 120 -2.04 7.88 -26.13
C ASP A 120 -2.59 6.58 -26.72
N LYS A 121 -1.98 5.41 -26.42
CA LYS A 121 -2.35 4.13 -27.04
C LYS A 121 -3.40 3.35 -26.28
N TYR A 122 -3.47 3.53 -24.96
CA TYR A 122 -4.24 2.63 -24.10
C TYR A 122 -5.29 3.35 -23.28
N VAL A 123 -6.42 2.67 -23.08
CA VAL A 123 -7.32 2.89 -21.96
C VAL A 123 -6.90 1.92 -20.86
N VAL A 124 -6.46 2.46 -19.71
CA VAL A 124 -5.98 1.67 -18.58
C VAL A 124 -7.16 1.21 -17.73
N VAL A 125 -7.26 -0.09 -17.50
CA VAL A 125 -8.36 -0.70 -16.76
C VAL A 125 -7.84 -1.71 -15.73
N PRO A 126 -8.53 -1.90 -14.59
CA PRO A 126 -8.19 -2.92 -13.61
C PRO A 126 -8.13 -4.33 -14.23
N GLN A 127 -7.23 -5.16 -13.74
CA GLN A 127 -7.06 -6.53 -14.27
C GLN A 127 -8.28 -7.44 -14.13
N TYR A 128 -9.21 -7.11 -13.22
CA TYR A 128 -10.46 -7.86 -13.03
C TYR A 128 -11.55 -7.49 -14.02
N CYS A 129 -11.39 -6.37 -14.74
CA CYS A 129 -12.35 -5.93 -15.75
C CYS A 129 -12.24 -6.75 -17.04
N SER A 130 -13.29 -6.67 -17.85
CA SER A 130 -13.38 -7.18 -19.21
C SER A 130 -13.84 -6.10 -20.19
N ALA A 131 -13.65 -6.31 -21.49
CA ALA A 131 -14.10 -5.35 -22.50
C ALA A 131 -15.62 -5.12 -22.50
N GLY A 132 -16.40 -6.05 -21.95
CA GLY A 132 -17.85 -5.95 -21.83
C GLY A 132 -18.36 -5.18 -20.62
N ASP A 133 -17.48 -4.85 -19.67
CA ASP A 133 -17.87 -4.10 -18.46
C ASP A 133 -18.13 -2.63 -18.78
N ASP A 134 -18.93 -1.98 -17.93
CA ASP A 134 -19.29 -0.57 -18.11
C ASP A 134 -18.11 0.34 -17.80
N VAL A 135 -18.01 1.46 -18.51
CA VAL A 135 -16.94 2.46 -18.30
C VAL A 135 -16.94 3.10 -16.92
N SER A 136 -18.01 2.94 -16.14
CA SER A 136 -18.05 3.39 -14.74
C SER A 136 -17.03 2.69 -13.84
N GLU A 137 -16.54 1.50 -14.24
CA GLU A 137 -15.44 0.80 -13.56
C GLU A 137 -14.13 1.61 -13.53
N ILE A 138 -13.94 2.53 -14.47
CA ILE A 138 -12.81 3.47 -14.52
C ILE A 138 -13.23 4.91 -14.19
N GLY A 139 -14.39 5.10 -13.55
CA GLY A 139 -14.87 6.40 -13.08
C GLY A 139 -15.45 7.31 -14.16
N LEU A 140 -15.71 6.80 -15.37
CA LEU A 140 -16.40 7.55 -16.42
C LEU A 140 -17.94 7.41 -16.29
N PRO A 141 -18.73 8.34 -16.87
CA PRO A 141 -20.19 8.23 -16.88
C PRO A 141 -20.64 6.93 -17.54
N SER A 142 -21.51 6.17 -16.86
CA SER A 142 -22.08 4.92 -17.36
C SER A 142 -22.83 5.11 -18.69
N GLY A 143 -22.87 4.08 -19.52
CA GLY A 143 -23.68 4.05 -20.73
C GLY A 143 -23.04 3.39 -21.93
N GLN A 144 -21.80 2.93 -21.82
CA GLN A 144 -21.12 2.15 -22.86
C GLN A 144 -20.16 1.15 -22.26
N THR A 145 -19.73 0.16 -23.03
CA THR A 145 -18.72 -0.81 -22.58
C THR A 145 -17.32 -0.23 -22.67
N LEU A 146 -16.40 -0.77 -21.89
CA LEU A 146 -14.97 -0.42 -21.94
C LEU A 146 -14.40 -0.65 -23.34
N GLY A 147 -14.78 -1.75 -24.01
CA GLY A 147 -14.35 -2.05 -25.38
C GLY A 147 -14.84 -1.05 -26.40
N ASP A 148 -16.13 -0.67 -26.35
CA ASP A 148 -16.70 0.33 -27.27
C ASP A 148 -16.09 1.71 -27.03
N TYR A 149 -15.85 2.09 -25.79
CA TYR A 149 -15.17 3.34 -25.43
C TYR A 149 -13.76 3.38 -26.01
N ALA A 150 -12.96 2.34 -25.77
CA ALA A 150 -11.60 2.28 -26.26
C ALA A 150 -11.55 2.36 -27.80
N ALA A 151 -12.44 1.63 -28.49
CA ALA A 151 -12.57 1.67 -29.94
C ALA A 151 -12.94 3.08 -30.44
N GLN A 152 -13.87 3.77 -29.77
CA GLN A 152 -14.28 5.13 -30.10
C GLN A 152 -13.12 6.13 -29.96
N GLN A 153 -12.24 5.93 -28.96
CA GLN A 153 -11.05 6.76 -28.74
C GLN A 153 -9.88 6.35 -29.67
N GLY A 154 -10.00 5.30 -30.46
CA GLY A 154 -8.89 4.75 -31.26
C GLY A 154 -7.79 4.12 -30.41
N LYS A 155 -8.12 3.70 -29.19
CA LYS A 155 -7.22 3.09 -28.21
C LYS A 155 -7.51 1.61 -28.02
N THR A 156 -6.61 0.91 -27.34
CA THR A 156 -6.76 -0.49 -26.93
C THR A 156 -6.83 -0.57 -25.40
N LEU A 157 -7.54 -1.55 -24.85
CA LEU A 157 -7.56 -1.76 -23.39
C LEU A 157 -6.23 -2.34 -22.90
N LEU A 158 -5.73 -1.79 -21.79
CA LEU A 158 -4.58 -2.28 -21.04
C LEU A 158 -5.05 -2.70 -19.64
N TYR A 159 -5.15 -4.00 -19.40
CA TYR A 159 -5.53 -4.57 -18.12
C TYR A 159 -4.33 -4.60 -17.19
N VAL A 160 -4.42 -3.92 -16.05
CA VAL A 160 -3.29 -3.74 -15.14
C VAL A 160 -3.58 -4.25 -13.73
N GLY A 161 -2.54 -4.79 -13.09
CA GLY A 161 -2.51 -5.14 -11.68
C GLY A 161 -1.13 -4.88 -11.10
N ALA A 162 -1.06 -4.61 -9.83
CA ALA A 162 0.19 -4.41 -9.11
C ALA A 162 0.14 -5.14 -7.77
N GLY A 163 1.29 -5.55 -7.25
CA GLY A 163 1.34 -6.18 -5.95
C GLY A 163 2.76 -6.45 -5.46
N ILE A 164 2.92 -6.56 -4.16
CA ILE A 164 4.20 -6.91 -3.54
C ILE A 164 4.62 -8.32 -3.94
N GLN A 165 5.88 -8.45 -4.35
CA GLN A 165 6.53 -9.75 -4.54
C GLN A 165 6.96 -10.35 -3.20
N ASP A 166 7.27 -11.66 -3.24
CA ASP A 166 7.81 -12.40 -2.09
C ASP A 166 6.97 -12.24 -0.80
N ARG A 167 5.64 -12.22 -0.95
CA ARG A 167 4.69 -12.04 0.17
C ARG A 167 4.98 -12.99 1.33
N ASP A 168 5.35 -14.24 1.03
CA ASP A 168 5.69 -15.24 2.06
C ASP A 168 6.91 -14.80 2.90
N LYS A 169 7.94 -14.23 2.28
CA LYS A 169 9.12 -13.73 2.99
C LYS A 169 8.82 -12.51 3.86
N LEU A 170 7.84 -11.70 3.44
CA LEU A 170 7.39 -10.52 4.17
C LEU A 170 6.28 -10.87 5.18
N GLY A 171 5.86 -12.13 5.24
CA GLY A 171 4.78 -12.57 6.10
C GLY A 171 3.46 -11.86 5.79
N ILE A 172 3.14 -11.69 4.51
CA ILE A 172 1.93 -11.00 4.03
C ILE A 172 0.91 -12.05 3.56
N PRO A 173 -0.10 -12.39 4.38
CA PRO A 173 -1.06 -13.44 4.05
C PRO A 173 -2.16 -12.95 3.09
N THR A 174 -2.67 -11.75 3.32
CA THR A 174 -3.81 -11.18 2.59
C THR A 174 -3.56 -9.74 2.23
N THR A 175 -4.10 -9.33 1.08
CA THR A 175 -4.03 -7.95 0.60
C THR A 175 -5.37 -7.53 0.01
N ALA A 176 -5.66 -6.24 0.08
CA ALA A 176 -6.72 -5.59 -0.67
C ALA A 176 -6.10 -4.65 -1.71
N GLN A 177 -6.77 -4.49 -2.84
CA GLN A 177 -6.33 -3.58 -3.90
C GLN A 177 -7.43 -2.58 -4.23
N PHE A 178 -7.04 -1.33 -4.40
CA PHE A 178 -7.91 -0.24 -4.82
C PHE A 178 -7.37 0.35 -6.11
N TYR A 179 -8.28 0.68 -7.00
CA TYR A 179 -7.97 1.22 -8.32
C TYR A 179 -8.64 2.58 -8.45
N LYS A 180 -7.89 3.59 -8.84
CA LYS A 180 -8.42 4.94 -9.08
C LYS A 180 -7.86 5.49 -10.38
N SER A 181 -8.75 5.68 -11.35
CA SER A 181 -8.39 6.35 -12.61
C SER A 181 -8.33 7.86 -12.41
N GLN A 182 -7.27 8.48 -12.91
CA GLN A 182 -7.13 9.93 -13.02
C GLN A 182 -7.60 10.41 -14.41
N SER A 183 -7.47 9.56 -15.41
CA SER A 183 -7.96 9.73 -16.77
C SER A 183 -8.22 8.35 -17.37
N ASP A 184 -8.62 8.29 -18.62
CA ASP A 184 -8.77 7.02 -19.34
C ASP A 184 -7.44 6.29 -19.57
N SER A 185 -6.31 7.02 -19.56
CA SER A 185 -4.98 6.47 -19.79
C SER A 185 -4.08 6.42 -18.54
N GLU A 186 -4.58 6.88 -17.38
CA GLU A 186 -3.81 6.95 -16.14
C GLU A 186 -4.60 6.38 -14.97
N MET A 187 -3.93 5.53 -14.19
CA MET A 187 -4.52 4.86 -13.03
C MET A 187 -3.52 4.76 -11.89
N THR A 188 -3.97 4.98 -10.67
CA THR A 188 -3.22 4.60 -9.46
C THR A 188 -3.82 3.34 -8.88
N ILE A 189 -2.95 2.40 -8.52
CA ILE A 189 -3.27 1.16 -7.81
C ILE A 189 -2.69 1.28 -6.41
N VAL A 190 -3.51 1.09 -5.39
CA VAL A 190 -3.07 0.99 -4.00
C VAL A 190 -3.26 -0.45 -3.55
N GLU A 191 -2.19 -1.07 -3.06
CA GLU A 191 -2.25 -2.35 -2.38
C GLU A 191 -1.99 -2.13 -0.89
N THR A 192 -2.83 -2.68 -0.05
CA THR A 192 -2.71 -2.62 1.41
C THR A 192 -3.00 -3.98 2.02
N GLY A 193 -2.49 -4.23 3.22
CA GLY A 193 -2.73 -5.49 3.90
C GLY A 193 -1.98 -5.60 5.22
N GLN A 194 -2.06 -6.80 5.77
CA GLN A 194 -1.36 -7.15 7.00
C GLN A 194 0.00 -7.78 6.67
N LYS A 195 0.98 -7.52 7.53
CA LYS A 195 2.28 -8.20 7.50
C LYS A 195 2.56 -8.90 8.83
N SER A 196 3.47 -9.87 8.83
CA SER A 196 3.95 -10.46 10.09
C SER A 196 4.64 -9.42 10.95
N THR A 197 4.31 -9.42 12.24
CA THR A 197 4.91 -8.51 13.23
C THR A 197 6.37 -8.84 13.55
N ASP A 198 6.82 -10.04 13.20
CA ASP A 198 8.17 -10.53 13.45
C ASP A 198 9.13 -10.22 12.29
N VAL A 199 8.60 -9.67 11.18
CA VAL A 199 9.37 -9.31 9.98
C VAL A 199 9.52 -7.81 9.88
N SER A 200 10.75 -7.31 10.00
CA SER A 200 11.09 -5.92 9.67
C SER A 200 11.39 -5.79 8.18
N VAL A 201 10.82 -4.80 7.53
CA VAL A 201 10.95 -4.55 6.09
C VAL A 201 11.66 -3.22 5.87
N THR A 202 12.80 -3.24 5.18
CA THR A 202 13.55 -2.02 4.81
C THR A 202 13.52 -1.74 3.31
N GLU A 203 13.23 -2.76 2.51
CA GLU A 203 13.14 -2.68 1.06
C GLU A 203 12.21 -3.78 0.54
N GLY A 204 11.69 -3.60 -0.66
CA GLY A 204 10.86 -4.59 -1.31
C GLY A 204 10.78 -4.37 -2.81
N THR A 205 10.05 -5.23 -3.48
CA THR A 205 9.78 -5.14 -4.91
C THR A 205 8.28 -5.24 -5.16
N CYS A 206 7.74 -4.29 -5.90
CA CYS A 206 6.39 -4.35 -6.44
C CYS A 206 6.43 -4.93 -7.85
N SER A 207 5.61 -5.92 -8.15
CA SER A 207 5.41 -6.45 -9.50
C SER A 207 4.18 -5.81 -10.11
N VAL A 208 4.36 -5.15 -11.24
CA VAL A 208 3.27 -4.63 -12.07
C VAL A 208 3.07 -5.58 -13.24
N SER A 209 1.86 -6.08 -13.40
CA SER A 209 1.47 -6.93 -14.52
C SER A 209 0.50 -6.19 -15.43
N ALA A 210 0.70 -6.31 -16.74
CA ALA A 210 -0.21 -5.74 -17.72
C ALA A 210 -0.44 -6.70 -18.88
N ARG A 211 -1.66 -6.70 -19.41
CA ARG A 211 -2.09 -7.46 -20.59
C ARG A 211 -2.84 -6.54 -21.54
N VAL A 212 -2.38 -6.45 -22.77
CA VAL A 212 -3.08 -5.74 -23.84
C VAL A 212 -4.26 -6.58 -24.31
N ASP A 213 -5.40 -5.96 -24.56
CA ASP A 213 -6.58 -6.66 -25.07
C ASP A 213 -6.29 -7.39 -26.39
N GLY A 214 -6.83 -8.59 -26.52
CA GLY A 214 -6.54 -9.47 -27.66
C GLY A 214 -5.18 -10.19 -27.61
N GLN A 215 -4.28 -9.85 -26.70
CA GLN A 215 -3.00 -10.56 -26.47
C GLN A 215 -3.14 -11.61 -25.37
N LYS A 216 -2.37 -12.71 -25.49
CA LYS A 216 -2.31 -13.77 -24.46
C LYS A 216 -1.21 -13.52 -23.46
N ASP A 217 -0.17 -12.81 -23.87
CA ASP A 217 1.02 -12.59 -23.06
C ASP A 217 0.78 -11.48 -22.03
N VAL A 218 1.32 -11.70 -20.84
CA VAL A 218 1.30 -10.74 -19.73
C VAL A 218 2.72 -10.20 -19.57
N THR A 219 2.87 -8.90 -19.80
CA THR A 219 4.12 -8.20 -19.50
C THR A 219 4.20 -7.92 -18.01
N ARG A 220 5.36 -8.21 -17.40
CA ARG A 220 5.64 -7.95 -15.99
C ARG A 220 6.83 -7.03 -15.84
N VAL A 221 6.70 -6.10 -14.91
CA VAL A 221 7.75 -5.14 -14.57
C VAL A 221 7.93 -5.14 -13.06
N GLU A 222 9.17 -5.05 -12.62
CA GLU A 222 9.54 -5.01 -11.21
C GLU A 222 9.97 -3.60 -10.84
N LEU A 223 9.38 -3.05 -9.79
CA LEU A 223 9.68 -1.74 -9.23
C LEU A 223 10.22 -1.92 -7.81
N PRO A 224 11.50 -1.65 -7.57
CA PRO A 224 12.04 -1.66 -6.22
C PRO A 224 11.49 -0.47 -5.43
N PHE A 225 11.32 -0.66 -4.12
CA PHE A 225 10.96 0.41 -3.19
C PHE A 225 11.72 0.26 -1.88
N THR A 226 11.88 1.36 -1.17
CA THR A 226 12.44 1.41 0.17
C THR A 226 11.34 1.65 1.20
N VAL A 227 11.61 1.29 2.45
CA VAL A 227 10.66 1.38 3.55
C VAL A 227 11.35 1.99 4.75
N LYS A 228 10.69 3.00 5.32
CA LYS A 228 10.95 3.45 6.67
C LYS A 228 9.79 3.03 7.54
N GLU A 229 9.97 1.95 8.27
CA GLU A 229 8.91 1.41 9.10
C GLU A 229 8.49 2.43 10.18
N ALA A 230 7.21 2.72 10.25
CA ALA A 230 6.66 3.59 11.27
C ALA A 230 6.72 2.88 12.63
N ALA A 231 7.53 3.41 13.54
CA ALA A 231 7.61 2.89 14.89
C ALA A 231 6.31 3.16 15.64
N GLY A 232 5.86 2.18 16.39
CA GLY A 232 4.66 2.26 17.23
C GLY A 232 4.88 1.62 18.59
N ASP A 233 3.95 1.89 19.50
CA ASP A 233 3.93 1.27 20.81
C ASP A 233 3.20 -0.08 20.75
N VAL A 234 3.65 -1.04 21.56
CA VAL A 234 2.99 -2.34 21.69
C VAL A 234 2.42 -2.46 23.08
N LEU A 235 1.09 -2.56 23.18
CA LEU A 235 0.41 -2.85 24.45
C LEU A 235 0.14 -4.36 24.51
N VAL A 236 0.56 -4.98 25.59
CA VAL A 236 0.36 -6.42 25.81
C VAL A 236 -0.74 -6.62 26.84
N TYR A 237 -1.72 -7.44 26.49
CA TYR A 237 -2.81 -7.83 27.38
C TYR A 237 -2.76 -9.33 27.63
N LYS A 238 -2.89 -9.74 28.88
CA LYS A 238 -2.96 -11.16 29.28
C LYS A 238 -4.29 -11.49 29.93
N ALA A 239 -4.78 -12.68 29.64
CA ALA A 239 -6.02 -13.17 30.19
C ALA A 239 -5.91 -13.37 31.71
N GLU A 240 -6.99 -13.03 32.43
CA GLU A 240 -7.16 -13.33 33.87
C GLU A 240 -8.16 -14.48 34.03
N GLY A 241 -7.70 -15.58 34.65
CA GLY A 241 -8.55 -16.72 34.96
C GLY A 241 -8.89 -17.59 33.74
N ALA A 242 -10.18 -17.95 33.57
CA ALA A 242 -10.65 -18.79 32.48
C ALA A 242 -10.55 -18.03 31.19
N ASN A 243 -9.82 -18.57 30.21
CA ASN A 243 -9.50 -17.94 28.95
C ASN A 243 -9.93 -18.78 27.72
N GLU A 244 -10.84 -19.73 27.93
CA GLU A 244 -11.35 -20.61 26.88
C GLU A 244 -12.85 -20.37 26.65
N VAL A 245 -13.21 -20.10 25.40
CA VAL A 245 -14.60 -19.96 24.94
C VAL A 245 -14.74 -20.68 23.59
N ALA A 246 -15.78 -21.47 23.44
CA ALA A 246 -16.07 -22.22 22.20
C ALA A 246 -14.89 -23.10 21.71
N GLY A 247 -14.05 -23.59 22.64
CA GLY A 247 -12.88 -24.41 22.33
C GLY A 247 -11.67 -23.59 21.84
N ILE A 248 -11.74 -22.26 21.81
CA ILE A 248 -10.58 -21.39 21.62
C ILE A 248 -10.07 -20.94 22.98
N ARG A 249 -8.79 -21.15 23.21
CA ARG A 249 -8.08 -20.57 24.34
C ARG A 249 -7.35 -19.33 23.85
N THR A 250 -7.66 -18.15 24.44
CA THR A 250 -6.98 -16.89 24.14
C THR A 250 -6.11 -16.50 25.33
N ASN A 251 -4.80 -16.66 25.19
CA ASN A 251 -3.84 -16.45 26.30
C ASN A 251 -3.51 -14.98 26.48
N SER A 252 -3.32 -14.28 25.36
CA SER A 252 -2.96 -12.88 25.32
C SER A 252 -3.38 -12.25 24.00
N PHE A 253 -3.31 -10.93 23.94
CA PHE A 253 -3.26 -10.23 22.67
C PHE A 253 -2.33 -9.03 22.75
N ARG A 254 -1.85 -8.58 21.60
CA ARG A 254 -1.01 -7.40 21.46
C ARG A 254 -1.74 -6.37 20.64
N VAL A 255 -1.70 -5.12 21.10
CA VAL A 255 -2.17 -3.96 20.32
C VAL A 255 -0.94 -3.24 19.79
N TYR A 256 -0.79 -3.24 18.49
CA TYR A 256 0.23 -2.47 17.79
C TYR A 256 -0.36 -1.11 17.46
N GLN A 257 0.12 -0.09 18.18
CA GLN A 257 -0.31 1.30 17.96
C GLN A 257 0.70 1.98 17.03
N SER A 258 0.25 2.39 15.87
CA SER A 258 1.09 3.02 14.86
C SER A 258 0.38 4.26 14.30
N PRO A 259 1.13 5.27 13.86
CA PRO A 259 0.56 6.36 13.06
C PRO A 259 -0.15 5.89 11.79
N ALA A 260 0.22 4.74 11.26
CA ALA A 260 -0.43 4.13 10.09
C ALA A 260 -1.76 3.44 10.42
N GLY A 261 -2.09 3.28 11.70
CA GLY A 261 -3.29 2.62 12.21
C GLY A 261 -2.97 1.66 13.34
N ASN A 262 -4.00 1.23 14.06
CA ASN A 262 -3.82 0.24 15.11
C ASN A 262 -4.21 -1.14 14.59
N SER A 263 -3.51 -2.17 15.09
CA SER A 263 -3.82 -3.57 14.84
C SER A 263 -3.84 -4.35 16.14
N ILE A 264 -4.68 -5.38 16.21
CA ILE A 264 -4.68 -6.33 17.33
C ILE A 264 -4.31 -7.70 16.80
N VAL A 265 -3.39 -8.37 17.49
CA VAL A 265 -2.98 -9.75 17.20
C VAL A 265 -3.24 -10.60 18.42
N PHE A 266 -4.08 -11.62 18.28
CA PHE A 266 -4.47 -12.53 19.36
C PHE A 266 -3.58 -13.77 19.36
N ASP A 267 -3.03 -14.11 20.54
CA ASP A 267 -2.34 -15.36 20.81
C ASP A 267 -3.39 -16.40 21.23
N GLN A 268 -3.75 -17.27 20.30
CA GLN A 268 -4.83 -18.25 20.47
C GLN A 268 -4.33 -19.66 20.20
N GLU A 269 -5.03 -20.63 20.78
CA GLU A 269 -4.83 -22.05 20.51
C GLU A 269 -6.18 -22.79 20.58
N TYR A 270 -6.31 -23.88 19.83
CA TYR A 270 -7.43 -24.78 19.99
C TYR A 270 -7.22 -25.64 21.24
N ALA A 271 -8.17 -25.60 22.16
CA ALA A 271 -8.05 -26.25 23.46
C ALA A 271 -7.79 -27.77 23.38
N MET A 272 -8.23 -28.42 22.28
CA MET A 272 -8.02 -29.85 22.03
C MET A 272 -7.05 -30.15 20.89
N GLY A 273 -6.33 -29.14 20.40
CA GLY A 273 -5.41 -29.28 19.25
C GLY A 273 -6.09 -29.46 17.90
N GLU A 274 -7.41 -29.43 17.86
CA GLU A 274 -8.20 -29.57 16.63
C GLU A 274 -9.20 -28.43 16.51
N TYR A 275 -9.65 -28.15 15.28
CA TYR A 275 -10.65 -27.13 14.99
C TYR A 275 -11.98 -27.44 15.70
N PRO A 276 -12.43 -26.62 16.67
CA PRO A 276 -13.62 -26.91 17.47
C PRO A 276 -14.90 -26.79 16.66
N GLU A 277 -15.83 -27.74 16.79
CA GLU A 277 -17.16 -27.65 16.18
C GLU A 277 -17.94 -26.39 16.63
N ALA A 278 -17.77 -25.95 17.89
CA ALA A 278 -18.40 -24.74 18.42
C ALA A 278 -17.99 -23.46 17.68
N LEU A 279 -16.88 -23.45 16.94
CA LEU A 279 -16.47 -22.34 16.08
C LEU A 279 -17.42 -22.12 14.90
N LYS A 280 -18.17 -23.13 14.47
CA LYS A 280 -19.18 -22.97 13.41
C LYS A 280 -20.31 -22.05 13.85
N GLU A 281 -20.53 -21.93 15.15
CA GLU A 281 -21.54 -21.03 15.72
C GLU A 281 -21.00 -19.63 15.98
N LEU A 282 -19.66 -19.43 15.98
CA LEU A 282 -19.04 -18.13 16.19
C LEU A 282 -19.22 -17.25 14.96
N LYS A 283 -19.88 -16.11 15.14
CA LYS A 283 -20.04 -15.09 14.12
C LYS A 283 -18.88 -14.08 14.15
N ARG A 284 -18.52 -13.61 15.34
CA ARG A 284 -17.47 -12.61 15.53
C ARG A 284 -16.96 -12.57 16.98
N MET A 285 -15.85 -11.88 17.14
CA MET A 285 -15.36 -11.45 18.45
C MET A 285 -15.50 -9.94 18.57
N ASP A 286 -15.80 -9.44 19.77
CA ASP A 286 -15.97 -8.02 20.07
C ASP A 286 -15.22 -7.62 21.34
N ILE A 287 -14.67 -6.41 21.36
CA ILE A 287 -14.19 -5.73 22.58
C ILE A 287 -14.97 -4.43 22.73
N ASP A 288 -15.54 -4.16 23.93
CA ASP A 288 -16.34 -2.96 24.17
C ASP A 288 -15.56 -1.67 23.89
N GLY A 289 -16.14 -0.78 23.10
CA GLY A 289 -15.55 0.50 22.73
C GLY A 289 -14.42 0.41 21.69
N ILE A 290 -14.17 -0.80 21.14
CA ILE A 290 -13.20 -1.04 20.09
C ILE A 290 -13.94 -1.44 18.83
N SER A 291 -13.64 -0.76 17.72
CA SER A 291 -14.11 -1.15 16.38
C SER A 291 -12.91 -1.52 15.51
N TYR A 292 -13.15 -2.35 14.51
CA TYR A 292 -12.14 -2.77 13.54
C TYR A 292 -12.79 -2.89 12.14
N SER A 293 -12.00 -2.70 11.11
CA SER A 293 -12.47 -2.78 9.72
C SER A 293 -12.36 -4.17 9.14
N GLU A 294 -11.37 -4.93 9.57
CA GLU A 294 -11.10 -6.28 9.05
C GLU A 294 -10.69 -7.21 10.18
N SER A 295 -11.17 -8.45 10.11
CA SER A 295 -10.74 -9.56 10.95
C SER A 295 -10.34 -10.73 10.07
N GLY A 296 -9.09 -11.15 10.21
CA GLY A 296 -8.55 -12.34 9.54
C GLY A 296 -8.09 -13.37 10.56
N SER A 297 -8.29 -14.65 10.25
CA SER A 297 -7.68 -15.76 11.00
C SER A 297 -6.72 -16.50 10.09
N MET A 298 -5.55 -16.82 10.60
CA MET A 298 -4.51 -17.58 9.91
C MET A 298 -3.86 -18.56 10.88
N GLU A 299 -3.13 -19.51 10.36
CA GLU A 299 -2.20 -20.28 11.15
C GLU A 299 -0.83 -19.58 11.12
N ASN A 300 -0.24 -19.42 12.31
CA ASN A 300 1.14 -18.92 12.39
C ASN A 300 2.15 -20.02 12.02
N GLU A 301 3.45 -19.72 12.04
CA GLU A 301 4.52 -20.67 11.70
C GLU A 301 4.52 -21.94 12.59
N GLU A 302 3.92 -21.89 13.77
CA GLU A 302 3.78 -23.01 14.69
C GLU A 302 2.51 -23.85 14.44
N GLY A 303 1.69 -23.48 13.43
CA GLY A 303 0.40 -24.11 13.14
C GLY A 303 -0.70 -23.76 14.16
N LYS A 304 -0.53 -22.68 14.91
CA LYS A 304 -1.54 -22.17 15.86
C LYS A 304 -2.46 -21.15 15.20
N PRO A 305 -3.75 -21.12 15.57
CA PRO A 305 -4.66 -20.08 15.09
C PRO A 305 -4.21 -18.71 15.60
N GLU A 306 -4.11 -17.77 14.68
CA GLU A 306 -3.85 -16.38 14.97
C GLU A 306 -4.96 -15.53 14.35
N THR A 307 -5.67 -14.79 15.18
CA THR A 307 -6.66 -13.83 14.70
C THR A 307 -6.07 -12.43 14.75
N ARG A 308 -6.27 -11.67 13.68
CA ARG A 308 -5.80 -10.29 13.56
C ARG A 308 -6.96 -9.36 13.24
N TRP A 309 -6.97 -8.20 13.86
CA TRP A 309 -7.86 -7.10 13.53
C TRP A 309 -7.03 -5.92 13.01
N SER A 310 -7.49 -5.31 11.92
CA SER A 310 -6.85 -4.15 11.30
C SER A 310 -7.72 -2.91 11.41
N ASN A 311 -7.10 -1.74 11.28
CA ASN A 311 -7.74 -0.43 11.39
C ASN A 311 -8.59 -0.32 12.66
N VAL A 312 -8.00 -0.70 13.76
CA VAL A 312 -8.67 -0.73 15.06
C VAL A 312 -8.80 0.68 15.61
N LYS A 313 -10.02 1.06 15.95
CA LYS A 313 -10.35 2.37 16.55
C LYS A 313 -10.94 2.16 17.93
N GLY A 314 -10.48 2.95 18.91
CA GLY A 314 -10.99 2.91 20.26
C GLY A 314 -9.95 3.27 21.30
N THR A 315 -10.32 3.19 22.56
CA THR A 315 -9.45 3.50 23.72
C THR A 315 -9.02 2.22 24.41
N PHE A 316 -7.73 2.02 24.55
CA PHE A 316 -7.15 0.84 25.17
C PHE A 316 -6.90 1.10 26.66
N GLY A 317 -7.89 0.76 27.51
CA GLY A 317 -7.79 0.87 28.97
C GLY A 317 -6.91 -0.22 29.61
N ASP A 318 -6.79 -0.19 30.94
CA ASP A 318 -6.00 -1.19 31.68
C ASP A 318 -6.66 -2.58 31.68
N THR A 319 -7.98 -2.62 31.49
CA THR A 319 -8.77 -3.86 31.43
C THR A 319 -9.67 -3.82 30.20
N LEU A 320 -9.67 -4.91 29.43
CA LEU A 320 -10.52 -5.10 28.27
C LEU A 320 -11.22 -6.45 28.34
N THR A 321 -12.45 -6.53 27.85
CA THR A 321 -13.22 -7.78 27.81
C THR A 321 -13.48 -8.18 26.36
N LEU A 322 -12.93 -9.32 25.96
CA LEU A 322 -13.21 -9.96 24.67
C LEU A 322 -14.46 -10.82 24.80
N ARG A 323 -15.46 -10.59 23.95
CA ARG A 323 -16.71 -11.36 23.86
C ARG A 323 -16.75 -12.16 22.58
N PHE A 324 -17.24 -13.37 22.65
CA PHE A 324 -17.50 -14.27 21.52
C PHE A 324 -18.99 -14.26 21.24
N ILE A 325 -19.37 -13.90 20.03
CA ILE A 325 -20.77 -13.66 19.63
C ILE A 325 -21.19 -14.69 18.57
N ASN A 326 -22.31 -15.38 18.79
CA ASN A 326 -22.87 -16.34 17.85
C ASN A 326 -23.66 -15.65 16.70
N TRP A 327 -24.18 -16.47 15.79
CA TRP A 327 -24.97 -15.98 14.65
C TRP A 327 -26.29 -15.35 15.05
N ASP A 328 -26.84 -15.68 16.24
CA ASP A 328 -28.02 -15.09 16.82
C ASP A 328 -27.74 -13.77 17.57
N ASN A 329 -26.50 -13.30 17.55
CA ASN A 329 -25.97 -12.14 18.28
C ASN A 329 -25.99 -12.30 19.82
N GLU A 330 -25.96 -13.51 20.31
CA GLU A 330 -25.85 -13.81 21.73
C GLU A 330 -24.38 -14.00 22.13
N VAL A 331 -24.04 -13.65 23.38
CA VAL A 331 -22.71 -13.83 23.92
C VAL A 331 -22.52 -15.29 24.35
N MET A 332 -21.69 -16.04 23.65
CA MET A 332 -21.32 -17.42 23.98
C MET A 332 -20.41 -17.48 25.22
N GLY A 333 -19.62 -16.45 25.44
CA GLY A 333 -18.70 -16.31 26.55
C GLY A 333 -17.81 -15.10 26.42
N SER A 334 -17.03 -14.81 27.47
CA SER A 334 -16.10 -13.69 27.48
C SER A 334 -14.83 -14.01 28.24
N VAL A 335 -13.75 -13.32 27.88
CA VAL A 335 -12.44 -13.39 28.53
C VAL A 335 -12.02 -11.97 28.92
N VAL A 336 -11.62 -11.80 30.16
CA VAL A 336 -11.10 -10.52 30.68
C VAL A 336 -9.58 -10.51 30.56
N PHE A 337 -9.05 -9.38 30.08
CA PHE A 337 -7.63 -9.18 29.89
C PHE A 337 -7.15 -7.95 30.65
N HIS A 338 -5.96 -8.04 31.19
CA HIS A 338 -5.28 -6.94 31.89
C HIS A 338 -4.01 -6.54 31.14
N ARG A 339 -3.83 -5.23 31.02
CA ARG A 339 -2.63 -4.64 30.41
C ARG A 339 -1.41 -4.96 31.29
N GLN A 340 -0.38 -5.48 30.67
CA GLN A 340 0.91 -5.70 31.30
C GLN A 340 1.69 -4.39 31.33
N LYS A 341 2.33 -4.08 32.46
CA LYS A 341 3.15 -2.88 32.67
C LYS A 341 4.57 -3.09 32.17
#